data_bfa766c7806d694571dbe2b9f6b92a75
#
_entry.id   bfa766c7806d694571dbe2b9f6b92a75
#
_cell.length_a   1.000
_cell.length_b   1.000
_cell.length_c   1.000
_cell.angle_alpha   90.00
_cell.angle_beta   90.00
_cell.angle_gamma   90.00
#
_symmetry.space_group_name_H-M   'P 1'
#
loop_
_entity.id
_entity.type
_entity.pdbx_description
1 polymer ?
#
loop_
_entity_poly.entity_id
_entity_poly.type
_entity_poly.pdbx_seq_one_letter_code
_entity_poly.pdbx_strand_id
1 'polypeptide(L)'
;MICCPVLSLEHLANLAENHGNELNADVREFYIGGKYFHFNNAPHFMGVVNLSPDSWYQESVCISAESAVERGRLLVGQGAHLIDLGGESTVLDAERVDVDRQVERMVPVIKELSLAGILTSVETYEPALAKACLGAGAAVINLTGHGKSEEIYQMAAEHDAAVIICFVQGENVRSVGHRELCADPLPMLKEYFEREIQRATNVGLEKILIDPGLGFYYQNLRDSKTRIRHQMEIFLNTFRLRKIGWPVCHALPHASEIFQEEVRCAEPFFAVLAALGKTSLFRTHEVLRTKAVLETLGVY
;
A
#
# COMPACT_ATOMS: atom_id res chain seq x y z
N MET A 1 -14.25 3.01 33.18
CA MET A 1 -13.96 4.35 32.67
C MET A 1 -12.77 4.24 31.74
N ILE A 2 -13.00 4.38 30.42
CA ILE A 2 -11.95 4.38 29.41
C ILE A 2 -11.28 5.75 29.48
N CYS A 3 -10.24 5.86 30.30
CA CYS A 3 -9.40 7.07 30.35
C CYS A 3 -8.24 6.94 29.35
N CYS A 4 -8.56 6.57 28.09
CA CYS A 4 -7.62 6.70 26.96
C CYS A 4 -7.96 7.98 26.21
N PRO A 5 -6.97 8.75 25.75
CA PRO A 5 -7.25 9.89 24.88
C PRO A 5 -7.95 9.37 23.62
N VAL A 6 -9.23 9.68 23.51
CA VAL A 6 -10.02 9.39 22.32
C VAL A 6 -9.66 10.44 21.28
N LEU A 7 -9.50 10.07 20.01
CA LEU A 7 -9.37 11.03 18.92
C LEU A 7 -10.57 12.00 18.98
N SER A 8 -10.30 13.29 19.08
CA SER A 8 -11.33 14.33 19.24
C SER A 8 -11.26 15.37 18.13
N LEU A 9 -12.33 16.14 17.97
CA LEU A 9 -12.34 17.28 17.05
C LEU A 9 -11.25 18.32 17.39
N GLU A 10 -10.91 18.49 18.66
CA GLU A 10 -9.81 19.35 19.08
C GLU A 10 -8.46 18.88 18.55
N HIS A 11 -8.19 17.57 18.59
CA HIS A 11 -6.98 16.99 17.98
C HIS A 11 -6.91 17.27 16.47
N LEU A 12 -8.02 17.09 15.76
CA LEU A 12 -8.08 17.33 14.32
C LEU A 12 -7.93 18.83 14.00
N ALA A 13 -8.55 19.71 14.79
CA ALA A 13 -8.41 21.16 14.63
C ALA A 13 -6.96 21.61 14.86
N ASN A 14 -6.34 21.17 15.97
CA ASN A 14 -4.93 21.46 16.26
C ASN A 14 -3.98 20.96 15.17
N LEU A 15 -4.24 19.76 14.62
CA LEU A 15 -3.46 19.23 13.52
C LEU A 15 -3.57 20.11 12.27
N ALA A 16 -4.78 20.53 11.93
CA ALA A 16 -5.05 21.39 10.79
C ALA A 16 -4.43 22.79 10.95
N GLU A 17 -4.52 23.39 12.15
CA GLU A 17 -3.94 24.69 12.45
C GLU A 17 -2.40 24.67 12.40
N ASN A 18 -1.78 23.65 13.00
CA ASN A 18 -0.33 23.55 13.05
C ASN A 18 0.31 23.25 11.68
N HIS A 19 -0.44 22.68 10.74
CA HIS A 19 0.05 22.21 9.45
C HIS A 19 -0.80 22.73 8.26
N GLY A 20 -1.42 23.88 8.39
CA GLY A 20 -2.32 24.44 7.38
C GLY A 20 -1.69 24.61 5.99
N ASN A 21 -0.39 24.88 5.92
CA ASN A 21 0.35 25.01 4.66
C ASN A 21 0.50 23.69 3.90
N GLU A 22 0.49 22.56 4.62
CA GLU A 22 0.61 21.22 4.05
C GLU A 22 -0.74 20.67 3.58
N LEU A 23 -1.85 21.13 4.18
CA LEU A 23 -3.19 20.65 3.85
C LEU A 23 -3.58 20.85 2.38
N ASN A 24 -3.04 21.87 1.74
CA ASN A 24 -3.35 22.22 0.34
C ASN A 24 -2.29 21.74 -0.65
N ALA A 25 -1.38 20.85 -0.23
CA ALA A 25 -0.37 20.32 -1.11
C ALA A 25 -0.98 19.36 -2.14
N ASP A 26 -0.80 19.69 -3.41
CA ASP A 26 -1.11 18.79 -4.52
C ASP A 26 0.04 17.82 -4.78
N VAL A 27 -0.31 16.66 -5.32
CA VAL A 27 0.64 15.64 -5.77
C VAL A 27 0.57 15.47 -7.28
N ARG A 28 1.60 14.88 -7.84
CA ARG A 28 1.64 14.54 -9.28
C ARG A 28 0.53 13.54 -9.61
N GLU A 29 -0.08 13.74 -10.76
CA GLU A 29 -1.07 12.84 -11.35
C GLU A 29 -0.49 12.29 -12.65
N PHE A 30 -0.72 11.01 -12.93
CA PHE A 30 -0.13 10.35 -14.09
C PHE A 30 -0.95 9.15 -14.58
N TYR A 31 -0.59 8.66 -15.75
CA TYR A 31 -1.17 7.44 -16.32
C TYR A 31 -0.47 6.19 -15.79
N ILE A 32 -1.24 5.18 -15.44
CA ILE A 32 -0.76 3.82 -15.14
C ILE A 32 -1.47 2.88 -16.11
N GLY A 33 -0.72 2.19 -16.96
CA GLY A 33 -1.28 1.26 -17.94
C GLY A 33 -2.38 1.87 -18.82
N GLY A 34 -2.21 3.14 -19.21
CA GLY A 34 -3.15 3.88 -20.06
C GLY A 34 -4.38 4.47 -19.34
N LYS A 35 -4.56 4.23 -18.03
CA LYS A 35 -5.62 4.86 -17.22
C LYS A 35 -5.04 6.02 -16.44
N TYR A 36 -5.72 7.19 -16.49
CA TYR A 36 -5.31 8.36 -15.72
C TYR A 36 -5.79 8.29 -14.28
N PHE A 37 -4.90 8.60 -13.31
CA PHE A 37 -5.19 8.59 -11.88
C PHE A 37 -5.23 10.01 -11.34
N HIS A 38 -6.42 10.43 -10.89
CA HIS A 38 -6.70 11.75 -10.31
C HIS A 38 -6.43 11.76 -8.79
N PHE A 39 -5.18 11.69 -8.40
CA PHE A 39 -4.76 11.53 -6.99
C PHE A 39 -5.11 12.71 -6.07
N ASN A 40 -5.49 13.85 -6.62
CA ASN A 40 -5.89 15.03 -5.85
C ASN A 40 -7.40 15.10 -5.60
N ASN A 41 -8.21 14.43 -6.44
CA ASN A 41 -9.66 14.68 -6.49
C ASN A 41 -10.50 13.46 -6.09
N ALA A 42 -9.94 12.26 -6.12
CA ALA A 42 -10.70 11.03 -5.85
C ALA A 42 -9.83 9.97 -5.15
N PRO A 43 -10.40 9.18 -4.24
CA PRO A 43 -9.75 8.00 -3.70
C PRO A 43 -9.64 6.90 -4.76
N HIS A 44 -8.48 6.25 -4.83
CA HIS A 44 -8.27 5.09 -5.67
C HIS A 44 -8.11 3.83 -4.82
N PHE A 45 -8.56 2.69 -5.31
CA PHE A 45 -8.55 1.43 -4.59
C PHE A 45 -7.66 0.40 -5.28
N MET A 46 -6.80 -0.23 -4.51
CA MET A 46 -5.97 -1.37 -4.91
C MET A 46 -6.43 -2.60 -4.13
N GLY A 47 -7.08 -3.53 -4.85
CA GLY A 47 -7.60 -4.76 -4.25
C GLY A 47 -6.51 -5.81 -4.11
N VAL A 48 -6.46 -6.53 -2.99
CA VAL A 48 -5.41 -7.52 -2.70
C VAL A 48 -5.85 -8.92 -3.05
N VAL A 49 -4.96 -9.65 -3.76
CA VAL A 49 -5.07 -11.07 -4.06
C VAL A 49 -3.77 -11.77 -3.64
N ASN A 50 -3.86 -12.69 -2.69
CA ASN A 50 -2.70 -13.43 -2.17
C ASN A 50 -2.62 -14.82 -2.80
N LEU A 51 -1.47 -15.13 -3.40
CA LEU A 51 -1.17 -16.42 -4.01
C LEU A 51 -0.37 -17.35 -3.06
N SER A 52 -0.10 -16.88 -1.84
CA SER A 52 0.51 -17.66 -0.77
C SER A 52 -0.56 -18.17 0.20
N PRO A 53 -0.56 -19.48 0.54
CA PRO A 53 -1.50 -20.06 1.51
C PRO A 53 -1.34 -19.50 2.92
N ASP A 54 -0.14 -19.00 3.25
CA ASP A 54 0.22 -18.46 4.57
C ASP A 54 -0.16 -16.99 4.75
N SER A 55 -0.97 -16.44 3.84
CA SER A 55 -1.44 -15.07 3.97
C SER A 55 -2.29 -14.91 5.22
N TRP A 56 -2.08 -13.81 5.92
CA TRP A 56 -2.81 -13.46 7.13
C TRP A 56 -4.32 -13.33 6.90
N TYR A 57 -4.73 -12.75 5.76
CA TYR A 57 -6.14 -12.60 5.40
C TYR A 57 -6.58 -13.75 4.51
N GLN A 58 -7.07 -14.83 5.13
CA GLN A 58 -7.40 -16.08 4.45
C GLN A 58 -8.42 -15.94 3.31
N GLU A 59 -9.36 -14.99 3.42
CA GLU A 59 -10.37 -14.75 2.38
C GLU A 59 -9.78 -14.18 1.07
N SER A 60 -8.55 -13.66 1.09
CA SER A 60 -7.83 -13.19 -0.11
C SER A 60 -6.92 -14.25 -0.72
N VAL A 61 -6.78 -15.42 -0.09
CA VAL A 61 -5.93 -16.50 -0.56
C VAL A 61 -6.55 -17.20 -1.75
N CYS A 62 -5.82 -17.25 -2.85
CA CYS A 62 -6.19 -17.93 -4.08
C CYS A 62 -5.16 -19.03 -4.38
N ILE A 63 -5.61 -20.29 -4.37
CA ILE A 63 -4.71 -21.45 -4.49
C ILE A 63 -4.35 -21.73 -5.97
N SER A 64 -5.20 -21.30 -6.92
CA SER A 64 -4.98 -21.50 -8.36
C SER A 64 -4.97 -20.16 -9.11
N ALA A 65 -4.38 -20.18 -10.31
CA ALA A 65 -4.40 -19.01 -11.18
C ALA A 65 -5.82 -18.60 -11.58
N GLU A 66 -6.71 -19.56 -11.82
CA GLU A 66 -8.11 -19.31 -12.17
C GLU A 66 -8.84 -18.59 -11.03
N SER A 67 -8.70 -19.08 -9.77
CA SER A 67 -9.33 -18.44 -8.61
C SER A 67 -8.77 -17.03 -8.37
N ALA A 68 -7.49 -16.79 -8.64
CA ALA A 68 -6.88 -15.48 -8.54
C ALA A 68 -7.41 -14.50 -9.59
N VAL A 69 -7.57 -14.96 -10.83
CA VAL A 69 -8.17 -14.17 -11.92
C VAL A 69 -9.63 -13.84 -11.62
N GLU A 70 -10.43 -14.82 -11.18
CA GLU A 70 -11.82 -14.59 -10.77
C GLU A 70 -11.93 -13.60 -9.62
N ARG A 71 -11.07 -13.73 -8.60
CA ARG A 71 -11.01 -12.77 -7.49
C ARG A 71 -10.62 -11.38 -7.96
N GLY A 72 -9.63 -11.26 -8.84
CA GLY A 72 -9.22 -9.97 -9.43
C GLY A 72 -10.38 -9.30 -10.18
N ARG A 73 -11.11 -10.04 -11.02
CA ARG A 73 -12.29 -9.54 -11.72
C ARG A 73 -13.40 -9.10 -10.77
N LEU A 74 -13.63 -9.88 -9.71
CA LEU A 74 -14.61 -9.53 -8.67
C LEU A 74 -14.25 -8.21 -7.98
N LEU A 75 -13.00 -8.04 -7.56
CA LEU A 75 -12.52 -6.83 -6.90
C LEU A 75 -12.63 -5.59 -7.81
N VAL A 76 -12.34 -5.73 -9.11
CA VAL A 76 -12.56 -4.65 -10.09
C VAL A 76 -14.05 -4.34 -10.22
N GLY A 77 -14.92 -5.34 -10.26
CA GLY A 77 -16.39 -5.16 -10.24
C GLY A 77 -16.88 -4.46 -8.97
N GLN A 78 -16.17 -4.60 -7.86
CA GLN A 78 -16.42 -3.89 -6.60
C GLN A 78 -15.86 -2.46 -6.56
N GLY A 79 -15.04 -2.08 -7.56
CA GLY A 79 -14.51 -0.73 -7.70
C GLY A 79 -12.98 -0.61 -7.50
N ALA A 80 -12.24 -1.71 -7.47
CA ALA A 80 -10.78 -1.63 -7.51
C ALA A 80 -10.29 -1.07 -8.85
N HIS A 81 -9.33 -0.15 -8.80
CA HIS A 81 -8.69 0.44 -9.97
C HIS A 81 -7.53 -0.43 -10.48
N LEU A 82 -6.90 -1.17 -9.58
CA LEU A 82 -5.83 -2.13 -9.87
C LEU A 82 -5.85 -3.26 -8.82
N ILE A 83 -5.20 -4.37 -9.15
CA ILE A 83 -5.11 -5.57 -8.30
C ILE A 83 -3.66 -5.79 -7.88
N ASP A 84 -3.41 -5.86 -6.57
CA ASP A 84 -2.09 -6.15 -6.00
C ASP A 84 -1.94 -7.65 -5.75
N LEU A 85 -0.95 -8.25 -6.37
CA LEU A 85 -0.67 -9.69 -6.31
C LEU A 85 0.51 -9.92 -5.36
N GLY A 86 0.28 -10.70 -4.30
CA GLY A 86 1.32 -11.14 -3.37
C GLY A 86 1.67 -12.62 -3.59
N GLY A 87 2.92 -12.91 -3.95
CA GLY A 87 3.42 -14.28 -4.16
C GLY A 87 3.97 -14.95 -2.90
N GLU A 88 4.33 -14.16 -1.89
CA GLU A 88 4.88 -14.59 -0.60
C GLU A 88 4.16 -13.85 0.53
N SER A 89 3.96 -14.53 1.66
CA SER A 89 3.42 -13.88 2.86
C SER A 89 4.48 -12.99 3.52
N THR A 90 4.07 -11.80 3.98
CA THR A 90 4.94 -10.88 4.73
C THR A 90 5.06 -11.23 6.22
N VAL A 91 4.34 -12.25 6.69
CA VAL A 91 4.44 -12.76 8.06
C VAL A 91 5.82 -13.37 8.28
N LEU A 92 6.51 -12.99 9.37
CA LEU A 92 7.91 -13.35 9.61
C LEU A 92 8.16 -14.86 9.66
N ASP A 93 7.23 -15.62 10.24
CA ASP A 93 7.33 -17.07 10.43
C ASP A 93 6.73 -17.88 9.25
N ALA A 94 6.20 -17.22 8.21
CA ALA A 94 5.69 -17.90 7.02
C ALA A 94 6.83 -18.53 6.20
N GLU A 95 6.54 -19.60 5.49
CA GLU A 95 7.52 -20.27 4.62
C GLU A 95 8.00 -19.30 3.51
N ARG A 96 9.31 -19.34 3.23
CA ARG A 96 9.88 -18.61 2.09
C ARG A 96 9.48 -19.30 0.79
N VAL A 97 8.96 -18.52 -0.13
CA VAL A 97 8.61 -19.01 -1.47
C VAL A 97 9.73 -18.65 -2.44
N ASP A 98 10.29 -19.66 -3.08
CA ASP A 98 11.30 -19.49 -4.13
C ASP A 98 10.79 -18.56 -5.24
N VAL A 99 11.69 -17.74 -5.80
CA VAL A 99 11.36 -16.77 -6.86
C VAL A 99 10.77 -17.45 -8.09
N ASP A 100 11.29 -18.60 -8.50
CA ASP A 100 10.79 -19.34 -9.65
C ASP A 100 9.33 -19.81 -9.44
N ARG A 101 9.01 -20.27 -8.23
CA ARG A 101 7.64 -20.62 -7.84
C ARG A 101 6.71 -19.42 -7.80
N GLN A 102 7.20 -18.27 -7.36
CA GLN A 102 6.41 -17.03 -7.41
C GLN A 102 6.13 -16.65 -8.86
N VAL A 103 7.13 -16.71 -9.75
CA VAL A 103 6.99 -16.45 -11.19
C VAL A 103 5.96 -17.40 -11.82
N GLU A 104 6.07 -18.72 -11.56
CA GLU A 104 5.13 -19.73 -12.08
C GLU A 104 3.68 -19.45 -11.68
N ARG A 105 3.44 -18.94 -10.46
CA ARG A 105 2.09 -18.63 -9.96
C ARG A 105 1.56 -17.28 -10.47
N MET A 106 2.41 -16.26 -10.51
CA MET A 106 1.97 -14.87 -10.75
C MET A 106 1.87 -14.54 -12.23
N VAL A 107 2.82 -14.98 -13.05
CA VAL A 107 2.86 -14.64 -14.49
C VAL A 107 1.59 -15.03 -15.24
N PRO A 108 1.01 -16.22 -15.08
CA PRO A 108 -0.25 -16.56 -15.74
C PRO A 108 -1.41 -15.64 -15.33
N VAL A 109 -1.50 -15.30 -14.02
CA VAL A 109 -2.55 -14.40 -13.50
C VAL A 109 -2.40 -13.00 -14.08
N ILE A 110 -1.18 -12.46 -14.11
CA ILE A 110 -0.90 -11.14 -14.66
C ILE A 110 -1.29 -11.07 -16.14
N LYS A 111 -0.91 -12.07 -16.95
CA LYS A 111 -1.25 -12.15 -18.38
C LYS A 111 -2.76 -12.14 -18.61
N GLU A 112 -3.50 -12.97 -17.89
CA GLU A 112 -4.96 -13.06 -18.00
C GLU A 112 -5.66 -11.76 -17.59
N LEU A 113 -5.25 -11.15 -16.48
CA LEU A 113 -5.81 -9.87 -16.03
C LEU A 113 -5.45 -8.74 -16.98
N SER A 114 -4.22 -8.69 -17.49
CA SER A 114 -3.77 -7.70 -18.46
C SER A 114 -4.55 -7.80 -19.79
N LEU A 115 -4.78 -9.01 -20.30
CA LEU A 115 -5.63 -9.24 -21.47
C LEU A 115 -7.06 -8.77 -21.27
N ALA A 116 -7.57 -8.80 -20.05
CA ALA A 116 -8.88 -8.26 -19.67
C ALA A 116 -8.88 -6.74 -19.42
N GLY A 117 -7.75 -6.03 -19.63
CA GLY A 117 -7.60 -4.60 -19.37
C GLY A 117 -7.60 -4.23 -17.88
N ILE A 118 -7.32 -5.20 -17.01
CA ILE A 118 -7.20 -5.03 -15.56
C ILE A 118 -5.74 -4.75 -15.22
N LEU A 119 -5.49 -3.62 -14.54
CA LEU A 119 -4.16 -3.25 -14.09
C LEU A 119 -3.73 -4.12 -12.91
N THR A 120 -2.49 -4.62 -12.95
CA THR A 120 -1.91 -5.39 -11.85
C THR A 120 -0.72 -4.67 -11.24
N SER A 121 -0.61 -4.78 -9.93
CA SER A 121 0.54 -4.47 -9.09
C SER A 121 1.13 -5.77 -8.59
N VAL A 122 2.44 -5.80 -8.38
CA VAL A 122 3.16 -6.97 -7.87
C VAL A 122 3.95 -6.58 -6.65
N GLU A 123 3.63 -7.19 -5.51
CA GLU A 123 4.38 -7.02 -4.28
C GLU A 123 5.67 -7.86 -4.36
N THR A 124 6.82 -7.19 -4.35
CA THR A 124 8.13 -7.85 -4.39
C THR A 124 9.26 -6.93 -3.98
N TYR A 125 10.38 -7.54 -3.57
CA TYR A 125 11.70 -6.91 -3.39
C TYR A 125 12.79 -7.63 -4.22
N GLU A 126 12.40 -8.63 -5.04
CA GLU A 126 13.30 -9.43 -5.85
C GLU A 126 13.30 -8.97 -7.32
N PRO A 127 14.45 -8.50 -7.87
CA PRO A 127 14.52 -8.00 -9.24
C PRO A 127 14.11 -9.03 -10.30
N ALA A 128 14.44 -10.30 -10.09
CA ALA A 128 14.09 -11.38 -11.03
C ALA A 128 12.57 -11.57 -11.14
N LEU A 129 11.84 -11.50 -10.02
CA LEU A 129 10.37 -11.54 -10.02
C LEU A 129 9.78 -10.28 -10.66
N ALA A 130 10.28 -9.09 -10.30
CA ALA A 130 9.85 -7.84 -10.90
C ALA A 130 9.98 -7.86 -12.43
N LYS A 131 11.13 -8.30 -12.95
CA LYS A 131 11.39 -8.44 -14.39
C LYS A 131 10.40 -9.37 -15.07
N ALA A 132 10.16 -10.56 -14.50
CA ALA A 132 9.24 -11.54 -15.07
C ALA A 132 7.79 -10.99 -15.12
N CYS A 133 7.36 -10.32 -14.04
CA CYS A 133 6.01 -9.77 -13.92
C CYS A 133 5.80 -8.53 -14.81
N LEU A 134 6.78 -7.63 -14.91
CA LEU A 134 6.74 -6.50 -15.85
C LEU A 134 6.66 -7.00 -17.30
N GLY A 135 7.47 -8.00 -17.66
CA GLY A 135 7.42 -8.64 -18.97
C GLY A 135 6.09 -9.37 -19.27
N ALA A 136 5.33 -9.72 -18.23
CA ALA A 136 3.99 -10.31 -18.35
C ALA A 136 2.86 -9.26 -18.44
N GLY A 137 3.17 -7.96 -18.26
CA GLY A 137 2.22 -6.85 -18.34
C GLY A 137 1.78 -6.26 -17.01
N ALA A 138 2.52 -6.49 -15.92
CA ALA A 138 2.30 -5.79 -14.66
C ALA A 138 2.51 -4.29 -14.85
N ALA A 139 1.58 -3.47 -14.35
CA ALA A 139 1.61 -2.02 -14.50
C ALA A 139 2.25 -1.29 -13.31
N VAL A 140 2.40 -1.97 -12.18
CA VAL A 140 2.94 -1.42 -10.93
C VAL A 140 3.82 -2.46 -10.25
N ILE A 141 4.94 -2.01 -9.65
CA ILE A 141 5.69 -2.78 -8.66
C ILE A 141 5.44 -2.18 -7.27
N ASN A 142 4.89 -2.96 -6.37
CA ASN A 142 4.77 -2.63 -4.96
C ASN A 142 6.05 -3.10 -4.26
N LEU A 143 7.01 -2.17 -4.12
CA LEU A 143 8.38 -2.46 -3.70
C LEU A 143 8.50 -2.50 -2.17
N THR A 144 8.62 -3.70 -1.61
CA THR A 144 8.67 -3.97 -0.17
C THR A 144 10.09 -4.24 0.38
N GLY A 145 11.09 -3.57 -0.21
CA GLY A 145 12.48 -3.63 0.21
C GLY A 145 13.34 -2.59 -0.51
N HIS A 146 14.56 -2.34 -0.02
CA HIS A 146 15.43 -1.30 -0.59
C HIS A 146 16.83 -1.80 -1.03
N GLY A 147 17.20 -3.04 -0.71
CA GLY A 147 18.55 -3.56 -0.99
C GLY A 147 18.91 -3.59 -2.48
N LYS A 148 17.93 -3.80 -3.36
CA LYS A 148 18.09 -3.86 -4.82
C LYS A 148 17.13 -2.92 -5.55
N SER A 149 16.73 -1.83 -4.90
CA SER A 149 15.68 -0.94 -5.40
C SER A 149 16.03 -0.28 -6.72
N GLU A 150 17.29 0.10 -6.94
CA GLU A 150 17.75 0.78 -8.15
C GLU A 150 17.57 -0.07 -9.42
N GLU A 151 17.85 -1.38 -9.35
CA GLU A 151 17.59 -2.32 -10.44
C GLU A 151 16.09 -2.37 -10.78
N ILE A 152 15.22 -2.37 -9.75
CA ILE A 152 13.77 -2.40 -9.93
C ILE A 152 13.26 -1.07 -10.48
N TYR A 153 13.78 0.07 -10.03
CA TYR A 153 13.43 1.39 -10.56
C TYR A 153 13.76 1.49 -12.06
N GLN A 154 14.96 1.04 -12.46
CA GLN A 154 15.36 1.04 -13.86
C GLN A 154 14.43 0.16 -14.71
N MET A 155 14.16 -1.09 -14.28
CA MET A 155 13.26 -1.98 -15.00
C MET A 155 11.83 -1.41 -15.11
N ALA A 156 11.31 -0.79 -14.04
CA ALA A 156 10.00 -0.16 -14.07
C ALA A 156 9.95 1.02 -15.05
N ALA A 157 11.01 1.84 -15.10
CA ALA A 157 11.13 2.94 -16.08
C ALA A 157 11.14 2.41 -17.52
N GLU A 158 11.92 1.37 -17.80
CA GLU A 158 12.01 0.71 -19.12
C GLU A 158 10.66 0.13 -19.59
N HIS A 159 9.78 -0.26 -18.67
CA HIS A 159 8.44 -0.82 -18.95
C HIS A 159 7.31 0.21 -18.84
N ASP A 160 7.60 1.48 -18.63
CA ASP A 160 6.61 2.55 -18.38
C ASP A 160 5.67 2.24 -17.20
N ALA A 161 6.15 1.44 -16.22
CA ALA A 161 5.41 1.02 -15.04
C ALA A 161 5.57 2.01 -13.88
N ALA A 162 4.64 1.99 -12.94
CA ALA A 162 4.75 2.74 -11.70
C ALA A 162 5.44 1.90 -10.60
N VAL A 163 6.02 2.59 -9.60
CA VAL A 163 6.53 1.94 -8.40
C VAL A 163 5.91 2.56 -7.15
N ILE A 164 5.40 1.72 -6.26
CA ILE A 164 5.07 2.09 -4.90
C ILE A 164 6.30 1.84 -4.04
N ILE A 165 6.95 2.91 -3.57
CA ILE A 165 8.13 2.83 -2.71
C ILE A 165 7.68 2.70 -1.27
N CYS A 166 7.81 1.51 -0.68
CA CYS A 166 7.44 1.27 0.71
C CYS A 166 8.58 1.62 1.65
N PHE A 167 8.25 2.32 2.75
CA PHE A 167 9.19 2.49 3.86
C PHE A 167 9.37 1.19 4.63
N VAL A 168 10.59 0.67 4.67
CA VAL A 168 10.97 -0.54 5.40
C VAL A 168 12.19 -0.27 6.25
N GLN A 169 12.11 -0.50 7.56
CA GLN A 169 13.28 -0.50 8.46
C GLN A 169 13.89 -1.90 8.54
N GLY A 170 14.76 -2.20 7.59
CA GLY A 170 15.36 -3.49 7.31
C GLY A 170 15.67 -3.57 5.83
N GLU A 171 16.33 -4.60 5.37
CA GLU A 171 16.65 -4.76 3.95
C GLU A 171 15.37 -4.95 3.09
N ASN A 172 14.42 -5.71 3.62
CA ASN A 172 13.11 -5.95 3.02
C ASN A 172 12.09 -6.31 4.10
N VAL A 173 10.82 -6.44 3.73
CA VAL A 173 9.70 -6.75 4.63
C VAL A 173 9.88 -8.05 5.43
N ARG A 174 10.66 -9.00 4.93
CA ARG A 174 10.98 -10.27 5.61
C ARG A 174 12.21 -10.19 6.52
N SER A 175 12.91 -9.07 6.52
CA SER A 175 14.12 -8.79 7.32
C SER A 175 13.96 -7.56 8.19
N VAL A 176 12.72 -7.24 8.59
CA VAL A 176 12.43 -6.10 9.47
C VAL A 176 12.85 -6.41 10.92
N GLY A 177 13.49 -5.44 11.54
CA GLY A 177 13.84 -5.49 12.95
C GLY A 177 12.84 -4.74 13.83
N HIS A 178 13.34 -3.76 14.54
CA HIS A 178 12.55 -2.82 15.34
C HIS A 178 12.23 -1.58 14.52
N ARG A 179 10.98 -1.11 14.55
CA ARG A 179 10.61 0.19 14.00
C ARG A 179 10.99 1.28 15.01
N GLU A 180 11.68 2.29 14.55
CA GLU A 180 11.94 3.48 15.38
C GLU A 180 10.61 4.20 15.64
N LEU A 181 10.28 4.35 16.92
CA LEU A 181 9.10 5.07 17.37
C LEU A 181 9.55 6.42 17.92
N CYS A 182 9.25 7.46 17.20
CA CYS A 182 9.46 8.84 17.61
C CYS A 182 8.13 9.58 17.78
N ALA A 183 8.14 10.69 18.49
CA ALA A 183 6.93 11.48 18.76
C ALA A 183 6.29 12.01 17.46
N ASP A 184 7.09 12.38 16.47
CA ASP A 184 6.64 12.70 15.11
C ASP A 184 7.45 11.89 14.09
N PRO A 185 6.87 10.86 13.46
CA PRO A 185 7.57 10.02 12.48
C PRO A 185 7.71 10.68 11.09
N LEU A 186 7.00 11.78 10.84
CA LEU A 186 6.89 12.34 9.49
C LEU A 186 8.22 12.90 8.95
N PRO A 187 9.08 13.57 9.75
CA PRO A 187 10.39 14.03 9.26
C PRO A 187 11.28 12.88 8.76
N MET A 188 11.34 11.78 9.51
CA MET A 188 12.11 10.59 9.13
C MET A 188 11.57 9.96 7.84
N LEU A 189 10.25 9.79 7.74
CA LEU A 189 9.59 9.29 6.53
C LEU A 189 9.87 10.19 5.32
N LYS A 190 9.79 11.51 5.52
CA LYS A 190 10.08 12.50 4.47
C LYS A 190 11.50 12.37 3.95
N GLU A 191 12.50 12.33 4.83
CA GLU A 191 13.92 12.16 4.44
C GLU A 191 14.14 10.87 3.67
N TYR A 192 13.55 9.76 4.13
CA TYR A 192 13.62 8.48 3.43
C TYR A 192 13.05 8.57 2.01
N PHE A 193 11.83 9.10 1.87
CA PHE A 193 11.19 9.19 0.56
C PHE A 193 11.87 10.16 -0.38
N GLU A 194 12.33 11.32 0.09
CA GLU A 194 13.08 12.27 -0.74
C GLU A 194 14.35 11.62 -1.31
N ARG A 195 15.06 10.83 -0.51
CA ARG A 195 16.24 10.07 -0.97
C ARG A 195 15.87 9.00 -1.98
N GLU A 196 14.87 8.17 -1.71
CA GLU A 196 14.50 7.08 -2.61
C GLU A 196 13.88 7.60 -3.92
N ILE A 197 13.07 8.66 -3.85
CA ILE A 197 12.53 9.34 -5.04
C ILE A 197 13.68 9.90 -5.91
N GLN A 198 14.69 10.52 -5.30
CA GLN A 198 15.84 11.02 -6.05
C GLN A 198 16.58 9.88 -6.76
N ARG A 199 16.77 8.72 -6.11
CA ARG A 199 17.38 7.53 -6.72
C ARG A 199 16.53 7.01 -7.89
N ALA A 200 15.22 6.92 -7.70
CA ALA A 200 14.30 6.46 -8.72
C ALA A 200 14.24 7.40 -9.94
N THR A 201 14.16 8.71 -9.71
CA THR A 201 14.14 9.71 -10.79
C THR A 201 15.47 9.82 -11.54
N ASN A 202 16.60 9.56 -10.89
CA ASN A 202 17.91 9.55 -11.54
C ASN A 202 18.04 8.45 -12.62
N VAL A 203 17.30 7.34 -12.49
CA VAL A 203 17.23 6.26 -13.49
C VAL A 203 16.04 6.41 -14.46
N GLY A 204 15.33 7.55 -14.43
CA GLY A 204 14.25 7.87 -15.36
C GLY A 204 12.87 7.38 -14.96
N LEU A 205 12.66 6.94 -13.72
CA LEU A 205 11.33 6.56 -13.25
C LEU A 205 10.48 7.81 -12.98
N GLU A 206 9.34 7.93 -13.69
CA GLU A 206 8.46 9.10 -13.63
C GLU A 206 7.14 8.85 -12.88
N LYS A 207 6.83 7.60 -12.54
CA LYS A 207 5.55 7.17 -11.94
C LYS A 207 5.81 6.54 -10.58
N ILE A 208 5.73 7.36 -9.54
CA ILE A 208 6.07 6.96 -8.17
C ILE A 208 4.87 7.20 -7.25
N LEU A 209 4.59 6.24 -6.38
CA LEU A 209 3.79 6.40 -5.17
C LEU A 209 4.68 6.08 -3.96
N ILE A 210 4.37 6.64 -2.81
CA ILE A 210 5.08 6.36 -1.56
C ILE A 210 4.14 5.69 -0.56
N ASP A 211 4.65 4.72 0.22
CA ASP A 211 3.89 4.02 1.25
C ASP A 211 4.67 4.01 2.58
N PRO A 212 4.13 4.58 3.67
CA PRO A 212 4.77 4.60 4.99
C PRO A 212 4.98 3.25 5.67
N GLY A 213 4.59 2.14 5.04
CA GLY A 213 4.87 0.78 5.51
C GLY A 213 4.08 0.38 6.75
N LEU A 214 2.81 0.75 6.84
CA LEU A 214 1.95 0.47 8.00
C LEU A 214 1.41 -0.96 8.04
N GLY A 215 1.52 -1.71 6.95
CA GLY A 215 1.09 -3.10 6.85
C GLY A 215 2.13 -4.13 7.30
N PHE A 216 3.33 -3.71 7.72
CA PHE A 216 4.42 -4.64 8.05
C PHE A 216 4.48 -4.97 9.55
N TYR A 217 5.01 -6.18 9.85
CA TYR A 217 5.10 -6.71 11.20
C TYR A 217 6.48 -6.44 11.83
N TYR A 218 6.60 -5.32 12.56
CA TYR A 218 7.81 -5.00 13.32
C TYR A 218 7.78 -5.64 14.70
N GLN A 219 8.94 -6.12 15.18
CA GLN A 219 9.06 -6.86 16.45
C GLN A 219 8.62 -6.05 17.67
N ASN A 220 8.84 -4.75 17.68
CA ASN A 220 8.46 -3.86 18.78
C ASN A 220 7.03 -3.30 18.67
N LEU A 221 6.31 -3.61 17.60
CA LEU A 221 4.90 -3.24 17.41
C LEU A 221 3.94 -4.42 17.70
N ARG A 222 4.37 -5.38 18.52
CA ARG A 222 3.53 -6.51 18.97
C ARG A 222 2.39 -6.04 19.89
N ASP A 223 2.62 -4.99 20.72
CA ASP A 223 1.54 -4.36 21.45
C ASP A 223 0.57 -3.67 20.48
N SER A 224 -0.66 -4.18 20.44
CA SER A 224 -1.67 -3.74 19.49
C SER A 224 -2.06 -2.27 19.68
N LYS A 225 -2.10 -1.78 20.94
CA LYS A 225 -2.46 -0.38 21.23
C LYS A 225 -1.39 0.58 20.71
N THR A 226 -0.11 0.27 20.91
CA THR A 226 1.01 1.05 20.40
C THR A 226 1.02 1.06 18.87
N ARG A 227 0.85 -0.11 18.24
CA ARG A 227 0.79 -0.26 16.80
C ARG A 227 -0.36 0.54 16.19
N ILE A 228 -1.57 0.37 16.70
CA ILE A 228 -2.76 1.04 16.20
C ILE A 228 -2.63 2.57 16.35
N ARG A 229 -2.16 3.05 17.50
CA ARG A 229 -1.92 4.48 17.71
C ARG A 229 -0.94 5.03 16.67
N HIS A 230 0.19 4.37 16.48
CA HIS A 230 1.19 4.75 15.48
C HIS A 230 0.60 4.79 14.05
N GLN A 231 -0.21 3.79 13.69
CA GLN A 231 -0.89 3.75 12.39
C GLN A 231 -1.87 4.91 12.23
N MET A 232 -2.72 5.17 13.24
CA MET A 232 -3.68 6.29 13.22
C MET A 232 -2.98 7.64 13.10
N GLU A 233 -1.88 7.84 13.82
CA GLU A 233 -1.07 9.07 13.75
C GLU A 233 -0.53 9.31 12.34
N ILE A 234 0.01 8.28 11.69
CA ILE A 234 0.53 8.40 10.32
C ILE A 234 -0.62 8.65 9.34
N PHE A 235 -1.74 7.91 9.45
CA PHE A 235 -2.89 8.14 8.58
C PHE A 235 -3.36 9.59 8.61
N LEU A 236 -3.57 10.14 9.79
CA LEU A 236 -4.05 11.52 9.95
C LEU A 236 -3.01 12.56 9.51
N ASN A 237 -1.73 12.24 9.54
CA ASN A 237 -0.64 13.12 9.13
C ASN A 237 -0.17 12.91 7.68
N THR A 238 -0.79 12.03 6.92
CA THR A 238 -0.39 11.68 5.54
C THR A 238 -0.30 12.90 4.62
N PHE A 239 -1.18 13.89 4.78
CA PHE A 239 -1.17 15.14 4.01
C PHE A 239 0.16 15.90 4.11
N ARG A 240 0.93 15.73 5.20
CA ARG A 240 2.26 16.34 5.37
C ARG A 240 3.30 15.70 4.42
N LEU A 241 3.15 14.41 4.09
CA LEU A 241 4.00 13.73 3.10
C LEU A 241 3.70 14.19 1.66
N ARG A 242 2.46 14.62 1.38
CA ARG A 242 2.08 15.11 0.05
C ARG A 242 2.93 16.30 -0.41
N LYS A 243 3.52 17.05 0.52
CA LYS A 243 4.44 18.15 0.21
C LYS A 243 5.71 17.69 -0.54
N ILE A 244 6.04 16.41 -0.51
CA ILE A 244 7.09 15.82 -1.36
C ILE A 244 6.69 15.85 -2.86
N GLY A 245 5.39 16.00 -3.15
CA GLY A 245 4.85 16.11 -4.51
C GLY A 245 4.45 14.78 -5.15
N TRP A 246 4.41 13.68 -4.40
CA TRP A 246 4.04 12.35 -4.90
C TRP A 246 2.84 11.77 -4.17
N PRO A 247 1.97 10.99 -4.85
CA PRO A 247 0.80 10.39 -4.23
C PRO A 247 1.17 9.35 -3.18
N VAL A 248 0.35 9.27 -2.13
CA VAL A 248 0.57 8.37 -1.00
C VAL A 248 -0.37 7.17 -1.10
N CYS A 249 0.21 5.98 -1.05
CA CYS A 249 -0.47 4.71 -0.88
C CYS A 249 -0.45 4.32 0.59
N HIS A 250 -1.51 3.66 1.04
CA HIS A 250 -1.55 3.01 2.35
C HIS A 250 -2.16 1.61 2.27
N ALA A 251 -1.45 0.64 2.82
CA ALA A 251 -2.02 -0.64 3.20
C ALA A 251 -2.88 -0.45 4.46
N LEU A 252 -4.17 -0.80 4.37
CA LEU A 252 -5.09 -0.67 5.49
C LEU A 252 -4.92 -1.84 6.48
N PRO A 253 -4.78 -1.56 7.80
CA PRO A 253 -4.55 -2.60 8.80
C PRO A 253 -5.84 -3.26 9.26
N HIS A 254 -5.70 -4.46 9.82
CA HIS A 254 -6.83 -5.27 10.28
C HIS A 254 -7.15 -5.09 11.77
N ALA A 255 -6.16 -4.76 12.60
CA ALA A 255 -6.33 -4.60 14.05
C ALA A 255 -7.19 -5.72 14.69
N SER A 256 -6.91 -6.97 14.32
CA SER A 256 -7.69 -8.16 14.71
C SER A 256 -7.89 -8.32 16.22
N GLU A 257 -6.93 -7.86 17.04
CA GLU A 257 -7.00 -7.92 18.48
C GLU A 257 -8.10 -7.00 19.08
N ILE A 258 -8.50 -5.98 18.31
CA ILE A 258 -9.59 -5.05 18.69
C ILE A 258 -10.90 -5.46 18.02
N PHE A 259 -10.87 -5.73 16.71
CA PHE A 259 -12.06 -6.01 15.92
C PHE A 259 -12.52 -7.48 16.03
N GLN A 260 -11.64 -8.40 16.43
CA GLN A 260 -11.96 -9.83 16.64
C GLN A 260 -12.70 -10.42 15.43
N GLU A 261 -13.92 -10.93 15.64
CA GLU A 261 -14.76 -11.52 14.59
C GLU A 261 -15.20 -10.49 13.53
N GLU A 262 -15.24 -9.18 13.91
CA GLU A 262 -15.60 -8.08 13.02
C GLU A 262 -14.38 -7.49 12.29
N VAL A 263 -13.31 -8.26 12.12
CA VAL A 263 -12.04 -7.84 11.49
C VAL A 263 -12.25 -7.17 10.12
N ARG A 264 -13.31 -7.55 9.39
CA ARG A 264 -13.68 -6.95 8.10
C ARG A 264 -14.12 -5.49 8.19
N CYS A 265 -14.41 -4.99 9.39
CA CYS A 265 -14.75 -3.58 9.65
C CYS A 265 -13.50 -2.73 9.94
N ALA A 266 -12.34 -3.34 10.16
CA ALA A 266 -11.12 -2.62 10.51
C ALA A 266 -10.62 -1.75 9.35
N GLU A 267 -10.43 -2.32 8.15
CA GLU A 267 -9.97 -1.57 6.98
C GLU A 267 -10.89 -0.38 6.64
N PRO A 268 -12.22 -0.51 6.59
CA PRO A 268 -13.13 0.62 6.42
C PRO A 268 -12.96 1.72 7.48
N PHE A 269 -12.76 1.36 8.75
CA PHE A 269 -12.48 2.33 9.82
C PHE A 269 -11.19 3.10 9.56
N PHE A 270 -10.09 2.40 9.28
CA PHE A 270 -8.81 3.05 9.01
C PHE A 270 -8.83 3.86 7.70
N ALA A 271 -9.64 3.47 6.73
CA ALA A 271 -9.82 4.21 5.49
C ALA A 271 -10.38 5.62 5.75
N VAL A 272 -11.28 5.81 6.72
CA VAL A 272 -11.76 7.15 7.11
C VAL A 272 -10.60 8.03 7.58
N LEU A 273 -9.74 7.52 8.47
CA LEU A 273 -8.59 8.26 8.98
C LEU A 273 -7.59 8.59 7.86
N ALA A 274 -7.33 7.61 7.00
CA ALA A 274 -6.45 7.77 5.84
C ALA A 274 -7.00 8.80 4.84
N ALA A 275 -8.32 8.82 4.62
CA ALA A 275 -8.98 9.80 3.76
C ALA A 275 -8.91 11.22 4.35
N LEU A 276 -9.12 11.38 5.66
CA LEU A 276 -8.93 12.66 6.35
C LEU A 276 -7.47 13.15 6.20
N GLY A 277 -6.51 12.25 6.21
CA GLY A 277 -5.11 12.54 5.93
C GLY A 277 -4.75 12.65 4.44
N LYS A 278 -5.73 12.63 3.52
CA LYS A 278 -5.55 12.78 2.06
C LYS A 278 -4.71 11.67 1.40
N THR A 279 -4.92 10.42 1.80
CA THR A 279 -4.40 9.24 1.10
C THR A 279 -4.90 9.21 -0.33
N SER A 280 -4.03 8.89 -1.29
CA SER A 280 -4.35 8.86 -2.72
C SER A 280 -4.75 7.47 -3.22
N LEU A 281 -4.12 6.41 -2.69
CA LEU A 281 -4.37 5.02 -3.05
C LEU A 281 -4.54 4.16 -1.80
N PHE A 282 -5.66 3.46 -1.71
CA PHE A 282 -6.03 2.60 -0.58
C PHE A 282 -5.83 1.14 -0.97
N ARG A 283 -4.83 0.47 -0.41
CA ARG A 283 -4.61 -0.97 -0.56
C ARG A 283 -5.46 -1.71 0.47
N THR A 284 -6.40 -2.51 0.00
CA THR A 284 -7.45 -3.11 0.84
C THR A 284 -7.88 -4.50 0.35
N HIS A 285 -8.20 -5.39 1.29
CA HIS A 285 -8.85 -6.68 1.01
C HIS A 285 -10.38 -6.53 0.87
N GLU A 286 -10.94 -5.47 1.45
CA GLU A 286 -12.37 -5.18 1.56
C GLU A 286 -12.79 -3.99 0.66
N VAL A 287 -12.52 -4.10 -0.64
CA VAL A 287 -12.75 -3.01 -1.62
C VAL A 287 -14.17 -2.45 -1.52
N LEU A 288 -15.19 -3.33 -1.54
CA LEU A 288 -16.58 -2.89 -1.53
C LEU A 288 -16.96 -2.10 -0.27
N ARG A 289 -16.50 -2.57 0.91
CA ARG A 289 -16.78 -1.91 2.19
C ARG A 289 -16.02 -0.60 2.33
N THR A 290 -14.74 -0.61 1.98
CA THR A 290 -13.88 0.57 2.02
C THR A 290 -14.42 1.67 1.10
N LYS A 291 -14.81 1.30 -0.13
CA LYS A 291 -15.43 2.21 -1.09
C LYS A 291 -16.73 2.80 -0.54
N ALA A 292 -17.65 1.96 -0.04
CA ALA A 292 -18.93 2.43 0.50
C ALA A 292 -18.77 3.44 1.64
N VAL A 293 -17.80 3.21 2.54
CA VAL A 293 -17.51 4.14 3.65
C VAL A 293 -16.94 5.46 3.12
N LEU A 294 -16.02 5.44 2.16
CA LEU A 294 -15.45 6.66 1.61
C LEU A 294 -16.45 7.44 0.73
N GLU A 295 -17.31 6.76 -0.02
CA GLU A 295 -18.42 7.41 -0.72
C GLU A 295 -19.40 8.08 0.26
N THR A 296 -19.70 7.41 1.40
CA THR A 296 -20.54 8.00 2.45
C THR A 296 -19.88 9.24 3.07
N LEU A 297 -18.56 9.20 3.31
CA LEU A 297 -17.80 10.35 3.79
C LEU A 297 -17.87 11.53 2.81
N GLY A 298 -17.88 11.24 1.50
CA GLY A 298 -17.96 12.24 0.42
C GLY A 298 -19.34 12.86 0.22
N VAL A 299 -20.40 12.40 0.91
CA VAL A 299 -21.73 13.02 0.87
C VAL A 299 -21.77 14.31 1.69
N TYR A 300 -20.91 14.44 2.71
CA TYR A 300 -20.79 15.63 3.54
C TYR A 300 -20.10 16.75 2.77
#